data_766c71a93bced96d15abfb4c40a6e87a
#
_entry.id   766c71a93bced96d15abfb4c40a6e87a
#
_cell.length_a   1.000
_cell.length_b   1.000
_cell.length_c   1.000
_cell.angle_alpha   90.00
_cell.angle_beta   90.00
_cell.angle_gamma   90.00
#
_symmetry.space_group_name_H-M   'P 1'
#
loop_
_entity.id
_entity.type
_entity.pdbx_description
1 polymer ?
#
loop_
_entity_poly.entity_id
_entity_poly.type
_entity_poly.pdbx_seq_one_letter_code
_entity_poly.pdbx_strand_id
1 'polypeptide(L)'
;IDLGTATTLIYVKGKGIVSCEPSVVAVQRDNRGGKKVLAVGREAKEMLGRTPGNIQAVRPLRDGVIADFEITEAMLRYFIARAHNRRTLVKPRIIICVPFGITEVEKRAVKESAEGAGAREVYLIEEPMAAAIGAGLPITEPSGNMVVDIGGGTTEVAVISLAGIVYSQSVR
;
A
#
# COMPACT_ATOMS: atom_id res chain seq x y z
N ILE A 1 -6.64 1.70 -2.08
CA ILE A 1 -5.41 0.88 -2.18
C ILE A 1 -5.05 0.44 -0.77
N ASP A 2 -4.91 -0.85 -0.57
CA ASP A 2 -4.25 -1.42 0.60
C ASP A 2 -2.78 -1.64 0.21
N LEU A 3 -1.89 -0.87 0.84
CA LEU A 3 -0.47 -0.82 0.50
C LEU A 3 0.35 -1.63 1.51
N GLY A 4 0.14 -2.95 1.52
CA GLY A 4 0.79 -3.84 2.48
C GLY A 4 2.24 -4.21 2.15
N THR A 5 3.00 -4.58 3.18
CA THR A 5 4.41 -5.03 3.06
C THR A 5 4.58 -6.25 2.15
N ALA A 6 3.65 -7.21 2.22
CA ALA A 6 3.70 -8.44 1.43
C ALA A 6 2.93 -8.33 0.12
N THR A 7 1.77 -7.69 0.15
CA THR A 7 0.78 -7.66 -0.95
C THR A 7 0.14 -6.28 -1.04
N THR A 8 0.00 -5.77 -2.25
CA THR A 8 -0.78 -4.57 -2.55
C THR A 8 -2.09 -4.97 -3.20
N LEU A 9 -3.21 -4.47 -2.65
CA LEU A 9 -4.55 -4.72 -3.15
C LEU A 9 -5.18 -3.41 -3.65
N ILE A 10 -5.83 -3.48 -4.80
CA ILE A 10 -6.52 -2.33 -5.39
C ILE A 10 -8.00 -2.65 -5.60
N TYR A 11 -8.81 -1.85 -4.96
CA TYR A 11 -10.25 -1.82 -5.17
C TYR A 11 -10.65 -0.60 -6.00
N VAL A 12 -11.50 -0.80 -6.98
CA VAL A 12 -12.08 0.28 -7.78
C VAL A 12 -13.59 0.32 -7.56
N LYS A 13 -14.11 1.50 -7.22
CA LYS A 13 -15.55 1.71 -7.00
C LYS A 13 -16.35 1.24 -8.23
N GLY A 14 -17.32 0.37 -8.00
CA GLY A 14 -18.17 -0.21 -9.04
C GLY A 14 -17.56 -1.39 -9.81
N LYS A 15 -16.28 -1.74 -9.57
CA LYS A 15 -15.63 -2.91 -10.18
C LYS A 15 -15.17 -3.95 -9.17
N GLY A 16 -15.09 -3.58 -7.88
CA GLY A 16 -14.54 -4.45 -6.85
C GLY A 16 -13.01 -4.49 -6.82
N ILE A 17 -12.44 -5.59 -6.34
CA ILE A 17 -11.00 -5.83 -6.31
C ILE A 17 -10.51 -6.10 -7.74
N VAL A 18 -9.68 -5.21 -8.27
CA VAL A 18 -9.16 -5.30 -9.65
C VAL A 18 -7.72 -5.77 -9.71
N SER A 19 -7.01 -5.73 -8.59
CA SER A 19 -5.62 -6.20 -8.49
C SER A 19 -5.32 -6.66 -7.06
N CYS A 20 -4.62 -7.79 -6.96
CA CYS A 20 -4.04 -8.31 -5.73
C CYS A 20 -2.68 -8.90 -6.11
N GLU A 21 -1.62 -8.15 -5.86
CA GLU A 21 -0.28 -8.44 -6.35
C GLU A 21 0.75 -8.34 -5.22
N PRO A 22 1.81 -9.14 -5.27
CA PRO A 22 2.92 -9.00 -4.33
C PRO A 22 3.54 -7.60 -4.39
N SER A 23 3.87 -7.01 -3.24
CA SER A 23 4.60 -5.73 -3.12
C SER A 23 6.09 -5.96 -3.38
N VAL A 24 6.43 -6.32 -4.62
CA VAL A 24 7.80 -6.62 -5.07
C VAL A 24 8.06 -5.90 -6.39
N VAL A 25 9.26 -5.36 -6.52
CA VAL A 25 9.73 -4.69 -7.75
C VAL A 25 11.09 -5.23 -8.13
N ALA A 26 11.28 -5.64 -9.36
CA ALA A 26 12.57 -5.99 -9.93
C ALA A 26 13.17 -4.76 -10.61
N VAL A 27 14.36 -4.36 -10.17
CA VAL A 27 15.10 -3.22 -10.70
C VAL A 27 16.45 -3.65 -11.25
N GLN A 28 16.83 -3.10 -12.37
CA GLN A 28 18.17 -3.18 -12.91
C GLN A 28 18.92 -1.91 -12.54
N ARG A 29 20.11 -2.07 -11.96
CA ARG A 29 21.02 -0.95 -11.71
C ARG A 29 21.98 -0.81 -12.87
N ASP A 30 22.12 0.40 -13.40
CA ASP A 30 23.15 0.70 -14.36
C ASP A 30 24.47 1.08 -13.67
N ASN A 31 25.54 1.12 -14.44
CA ASN A 31 26.87 1.49 -13.94
C ASN A 31 26.99 2.96 -13.48
N ARG A 32 25.96 3.78 -13.72
CA ARG A 32 25.89 5.20 -13.34
C ARG A 32 24.96 5.43 -12.15
N GLY A 33 24.46 4.36 -11.50
CA GLY A 33 23.57 4.44 -10.34
C GLY A 33 22.08 4.61 -10.67
N GLY A 34 21.71 4.63 -11.96
CA GLY A 34 20.32 4.66 -12.39
C GLY A 34 19.60 3.34 -12.07
N LYS A 35 18.32 3.45 -11.71
CA LYS A 35 17.45 2.30 -11.45
C LYS A 35 16.40 2.21 -12.56
N LYS A 36 16.36 1.10 -13.28
CA LYS A 36 15.33 0.79 -14.28
C LYS A 36 14.41 -0.31 -13.75
N VAL A 37 13.13 -0.03 -13.66
CA VAL A 37 12.13 -1.05 -13.29
C VAL A 37 11.96 -2.04 -14.44
N LEU A 38 12.13 -3.32 -14.15
CA LEU A 38 11.97 -4.42 -15.10
C LEU A 38 10.62 -5.12 -14.96
N ALA A 39 10.19 -5.37 -13.72
CA ALA A 39 8.95 -6.06 -13.41
C ALA A 39 8.38 -5.57 -12.08
N VAL A 40 7.07 -5.74 -11.89
CA VAL A 40 6.34 -5.40 -10.68
C VAL A 40 5.35 -6.51 -10.35
N GLY A 41 5.13 -6.74 -9.05
CA GLY A 41 4.15 -7.70 -8.61
C GLY A 41 4.62 -9.15 -8.74
N ARG A 42 3.78 -9.99 -9.32
CA ARG A 42 4.02 -11.43 -9.44
C ARG A 42 5.28 -11.75 -10.25
N GLU A 43 5.45 -11.09 -11.38
CA GLU A 43 6.65 -11.28 -12.21
C GLU A 43 7.93 -10.95 -11.43
N ALA A 44 7.94 -9.85 -10.68
CA ALA A 44 9.09 -9.48 -9.85
C ALA A 44 9.30 -10.48 -8.71
N LYS A 45 8.23 -11.04 -8.12
CA LYS A 45 8.32 -12.06 -7.07
C LYS A 45 8.97 -13.35 -7.56
N GLU A 46 8.69 -13.77 -8.80
CA GLU A 46 9.29 -14.95 -9.41
C GLU A 46 10.80 -14.79 -9.64
N MET A 47 11.27 -13.55 -9.72
CA MET A 47 12.68 -13.21 -9.87
C MET A 47 13.47 -13.21 -8.56
N LEU A 48 12.80 -13.27 -7.40
CA LEU A 48 13.47 -13.28 -6.08
C LEU A 48 14.43 -14.46 -5.98
N GLY A 49 15.69 -14.17 -5.64
CA GLY A 49 16.75 -15.18 -5.49
C GLY A 49 17.25 -15.82 -6.79
N ARG A 50 16.79 -15.33 -7.96
CA ARG A 50 17.13 -15.88 -9.28
C ARG A 50 17.72 -14.85 -10.23
N THR A 51 18.01 -13.65 -9.75
CA THR A 51 18.48 -12.53 -10.58
C THR A 51 20.01 -12.50 -10.69
N PRO A 52 20.59 -12.17 -11.86
CA PRO A 52 22.01 -11.86 -11.98
C PRO A 52 22.38 -10.58 -11.20
N GLY A 53 23.68 -10.39 -10.94
CA GLY A 53 24.17 -9.38 -9.98
C GLY A 53 23.77 -7.91 -10.23
N ASN A 54 23.38 -7.55 -11.45
CA ASN A 54 22.92 -6.21 -11.80
C ASN A 54 21.40 -6.03 -11.69
N ILE A 55 20.65 -7.11 -11.42
CA ILE A 55 19.20 -7.08 -11.23
C ILE A 55 18.89 -7.46 -9.77
N GLN A 56 18.04 -6.68 -9.14
CA GLN A 56 17.64 -6.91 -7.76
C GLN A 56 16.11 -6.87 -7.65
N ALA A 57 15.51 -7.93 -7.11
CA ALA A 57 14.12 -7.90 -6.71
C ALA A 57 14.03 -7.45 -5.25
N VAL A 58 13.30 -6.36 -5.00
CA VAL A 58 13.21 -5.70 -3.70
C VAL A 58 11.76 -5.55 -3.26
N ARG A 59 11.57 -5.50 -1.95
CA ARG A 59 10.30 -5.09 -1.32
C ARG A 59 10.43 -3.62 -0.93
N PRO A 60 9.67 -2.71 -1.57
CA PRO A 60 9.78 -1.27 -1.29
C PRO A 60 9.17 -0.85 0.03
N LEU A 61 8.34 -1.74 0.64
CA LEU A 61 7.76 -1.55 1.97
C LEU A 61 8.36 -2.54 2.96
N ARG A 62 8.58 -2.07 4.17
CA ARG A 62 9.07 -2.87 5.29
C ARG A 62 8.33 -2.45 6.55
N ASP A 63 7.82 -3.42 7.30
CA ASP A 63 7.16 -3.18 8.58
C ASP A 63 6.02 -2.13 8.48
N GLY A 64 5.24 -2.19 7.38
CA GLY A 64 4.12 -1.30 7.10
C GLY A 64 4.50 0.10 6.59
N VAL A 65 5.79 0.42 6.41
CA VAL A 65 6.24 1.75 5.98
C VAL A 65 7.08 1.70 4.70
N ILE A 66 7.20 2.84 4.04
CA ILE A 66 8.01 2.98 2.83
C ILE A 66 9.49 2.93 3.21
N ALA A 67 10.19 1.92 2.69
CA ALA A 67 11.64 1.75 2.83
C ALA A 67 12.42 2.36 1.64
N ASP A 68 11.82 2.37 0.44
CA ASP A 68 12.39 2.99 -0.76
C ASP A 68 11.29 3.77 -1.49
N PHE A 69 11.39 5.10 -1.42
CA PHE A 69 10.38 6.02 -1.97
C PHE A 69 10.26 5.89 -3.49
N GLU A 70 11.39 5.91 -4.21
CA GLU A 70 11.44 5.86 -5.67
C GLU A 70 10.83 4.57 -6.21
N ILE A 71 11.14 3.44 -5.57
CA ILE A 71 10.61 2.13 -5.98
C ILE A 71 9.13 2.01 -5.61
N THR A 72 8.69 2.56 -4.47
CA THR A 72 7.27 2.60 -4.09
C THR A 72 6.46 3.43 -5.08
N GLU A 73 6.94 4.61 -5.47
CA GLU A 73 6.29 5.44 -6.48
C GLU A 73 6.14 4.70 -7.81
N ALA A 74 7.22 4.05 -8.27
CA ALA A 74 7.20 3.27 -9.50
C ALA A 74 6.21 2.08 -9.43
N MET A 75 6.14 1.40 -8.29
CA MET A 75 5.19 0.32 -8.03
C MET A 75 3.74 0.84 -8.05
N LEU A 76 3.45 1.93 -7.34
CA LEU A 76 2.13 2.56 -7.33
C LEU A 76 1.72 3.03 -8.73
N ARG A 77 2.63 3.65 -9.47
CA ARG A 77 2.41 4.09 -10.86
C ARG A 77 2.01 2.92 -11.75
N TYR A 78 2.68 1.79 -11.64
CA TYR A 78 2.33 0.58 -12.37
C TYR A 78 0.92 0.10 -12.03
N PHE A 79 0.58 -0.01 -10.75
CA PHE A 79 -0.72 -0.50 -10.30
C PHE A 79 -1.86 0.46 -10.62
N ILE A 80 -1.69 1.76 -10.38
CA ILE A 80 -2.68 2.80 -10.70
C ILE A 80 -2.94 2.79 -12.21
N ALA A 81 -1.88 2.72 -12.98
CA ALA A 81 -1.97 2.69 -14.42
C ALA A 81 -2.73 1.48 -14.95
N ARG A 82 -2.59 0.31 -14.33
CA ARG A 82 -3.29 -0.92 -14.67
C ARG A 82 -4.75 -0.91 -14.25
N ALA A 83 -5.03 -0.38 -13.05
CA ALA A 83 -6.40 -0.28 -12.51
C ALA A 83 -7.26 0.74 -13.25
N HIS A 84 -6.67 1.87 -13.68
CA HIS A 84 -7.39 3.00 -14.26
C HIS A 84 -7.70 2.84 -15.77
N ASN A 85 -7.21 1.77 -16.41
CA ASN A 85 -7.39 1.47 -17.85
C ASN A 85 -7.20 2.66 -18.81
N ARG A 86 -6.34 3.50 -18.50
CA ARG A 86 -5.47 4.42 -19.17
C ARG A 86 -5.87 5.38 -20.25
N ARG A 87 -7.10 5.51 -20.70
CA ARG A 87 -7.50 6.43 -21.78
C ARG A 87 -8.14 7.73 -21.28
N THR A 88 -8.24 7.92 -19.97
CA THR A 88 -8.80 9.13 -19.40
C THR A 88 -7.70 10.10 -18.99
N LEU A 89 -7.80 11.34 -19.45
CA LEU A 89 -6.97 12.48 -19.01
C LEU A 89 -7.21 12.83 -17.53
N VAL A 90 -8.21 12.20 -16.90
CA VAL A 90 -8.60 12.46 -15.53
C VAL A 90 -7.81 11.56 -14.57
N LYS A 91 -7.03 12.19 -13.71
CA LYS A 91 -6.31 11.50 -12.63
C LYS A 91 -7.28 11.02 -11.54
N PRO A 92 -7.09 9.79 -10.99
CA PRO A 92 -7.98 9.26 -9.96
C PRO A 92 -7.80 9.94 -8.60
N ARG A 93 -8.88 9.96 -7.80
CA ARG A 93 -8.80 10.14 -6.35
C ARG A 93 -8.53 8.77 -5.70
N ILE A 94 -7.62 8.73 -4.75
CA ILE A 94 -7.15 7.49 -4.14
C ILE A 94 -7.27 7.59 -2.63
N ILE A 95 -7.76 6.51 -2.01
CA ILE A 95 -7.67 6.27 -0.58
C ILE A 95 -6.62 5.18 -0.39
N ILE A 96 -5.66 5.40 0.51
CA ILE A 96 -4.60 4.44 0.85
C ILE A 96 -4.74 4.07 2.32
N CYS A 97 -4.76 2.76 2.61
CA CYS A 97 -4.69 2.25 3.96
C CYS A 97 -3.25 2.39 4.48
N VAL A 98 -3.11 2.78 5.73
CA VAL A 98 -1.83 2.95 6.40
C VAL A 98 -1.92 2.37 7.82
N PRO A 99 -0.83 1.83 8.37
CA PRO A 99 -0.81 1.36 9.75
C PRO A 99 -1.18 2.47 10.74
N PHE A 100 -1.79 2.08 11.86
CA PHE A 100 -2.07 3.02 12.94
C PHE A 100 -0.77 3.55 13.56
N GLY A 101 -0.75 4.84 13.88
CA GLY A 101 0.36 5.45 14.60
C GLY A 101 1.63 5.68 13.77
N ILE A 102 1.56 5.62 12.44
CA ILE A 102 2.67 6.07 11.61
C ILE A 102 2.92 7.57 11.78
N THR A 103 4.17 7.97 11.65
CA THR A 103 4.60 9.36 11.78
C THR A 103 4.05 10.25 10.66
N GLU A 104 3.98 11.55 10.89
CA GLU A 104 3.58 12.52 9.84
C GLU A 104 4.54 12.49 8.64
N VAL A 105 5.82 12.17 8.85
CA VAL A 105 6.79 12.00 7.77
C VAL A 105 6.44 10.80 6.90
N GLU A 106 6.08 9.66 7.51
CA GLU A 106 5.64 8.46 6.80
C GLU A 106 4.32 8.68 6.06
N LYS A 107 3.33 9.35 6.67
CA LYS A 107 2.08 9.75 6.01
C LYS A 107 2.33 10.60 4.77
N ARG A 108 3.23 11.58 4.91
CA ARG A 108 3.64 12.46 3.82
C ARG A 108 4.32 11.68 2.70
N ALA A 109 5.23 10.76 3.03
CA ALA A 109 5.89 9.90 2.05
C ALA A 109 4.90 9.08 1.22
N VAL A 110 3.85 8.50 1.86
CA VAL A 110 2.79 7.77 1.18
C VAL A 110 2.01 8.68 0.22
N LYS A 111 1.62 9.88 0.67
CA LYS A 111 0.90 10.84 -0.18
C LYS A 111 1.73 11.27 -1.38
N GLU A 112 2.97 11.70 -1.16
CA GLU A 112 3.88 12.16 -2.23
C GLU A 112 4.17 11.04 -3.24
N SER A 113 4.37 9.80 -2.79
CA SER A 113 4.53 8.64 -3.68
C SER A 113 3.31 8.41 -4.57
N ALA A 114 2.10 8.52 -4.00
CA ALA A 114 0.86 8.30 -4.75
C ALA A 114 0.56 9.45 -5.73
N GLU A 115 0.83 10.69 -5.35
CA GLU A 115 0.70 11.87 -6.21
C GLU A 115 1.71 11.81 -7.37
N GLY A 116 2.98 11.48 -7.09
CA GLY A 116 4.02 11.22 -8.09
C GLY A 116 3.67 10.08 -9.04
N ALA A 117 2.97 9.06 -8.53
CA ALA A 117 2.45 7.94 -9.32
C ALA A 117 1.25 8.32 -10.21
N GLY A 118 0.67 9.52 -10.06
CA GLY A 118 -0.39 10.04 -10.91
C GLY A 118 -1.76 10.17 -10.26
N ALA A 119 -1.87 10.08 -8.93
CA ALA A 119 -3.10 10.44 -8.22
C ALA A 119 -3.37 11.95 -8.32
N ARG A 120 -4.67 12.32 -8.31
CA ARG A 120 -5.09 13.73 -8.22
C ARG A 120 -5.20 14.19 -6.77
N GLU A 121 -5.77 13.34 -5.94
CA GLU A 121 -6.00 13.59 -4.53
C GLU A 121 -5.76 12.28 -3.78
N VAL A 122 -5.07 12.34 -2.65
CA VAL A 122 -4.75 11.16 -1.83
C VAL A 122 -5.28 11.36 -0.41
N TYR A 123 -6.11 10.44 0.02
CA TYR A 123 -6.64 10.34 1.38
C TYR A 123 -6.02 9.13 2.07
N LEU A 124 -5.72 9.25 3.34
CA LEU A 124 -5.23 8.15 4.16
C LEU A 124 -6.33 7.69 5.11
N ILE A 125 -6.41 6.38 5.30
CA ILE A 125 -7.26 5.74 6.31
C ILE A 125 -6.42 4.73 7.06
N GLU A 126 -6.63 4.61 8.36
CA GLU A 126 -5.94 3.62 9.20
C GLU A 126 -6.44 2.21 8.88
N GLU A 127 -5.52 1.25 8.74
CA GLU A 127 -5.82 -0.13 8.37
C GLU A 127 -6.91 -0.77 9.24
N PRO A 128 -6.87 -0.70 10.58
CA PRO A 128 -7.91 -1.29 11.41
C PRO A 128 -9.27 -0.62 11.24
N MET A 129 -9.33 0.68 10.96
CA MET A 129 -10.59 1.37 10.66
C MET A 129 -11.16 0.92 9.32
N ALA A 130 -10.32 0.80 8.30
CA ALA A 130 -10.73 0.31 6.98
C ALA A 130 -11.23 -1.14 7.05
N ALA A 131 -10.55 -2.00 7.84
CA ALA A 131 -10.95 -3.38 8.07
C ALA A 131 -12.31 -3.47 8.79
N ALA A 132 -12.54 -2.63 9.82
CA ALA A 132 -13.81 -2.56 10.52
C ALA A 132 -14.97 -2.16 9.61
N ILE A 133 -14.76 -1.16 8.75
CA ILE A 133 -15.74 -0.71 7.75
C ILE A 133 -16.03 -1.85 6.76
N GLY A 134 -14.98 -2.50 6.26
CA GLY A 134 -15.09 -3.59 5.30
C GLY A 134 -15.79 -4.82 5.85
N ALA A 135 -15.62 -5.10 7.15
CA ALA A 135 -16.32 -6.18 7.87
C ALA A 135 -17.75 -5.81 8.26
N GLY A 136 -18.20 -4.58 8.03
CA GLY A 136 -19.55 -4.12 8.39
C GLY A 136 -19.77 -3.99 9.89
N LEU A 137 -18.72 -3.74 10.68
CA LEU A 137 -18.85 -3.53 12.11
C LEU A 137 -19.60 -2.22 12.41
N PRO A 138 -20.42 -2.17 13.48
CA PRO A 138 -21.20 -0.98 13.85
C PRO A 138 -20.30 0.08 14.51
N ILE A 139 -19.33 0.60 13.77
CA ILE A 139 -18.27 1.49 14.27
C ILE A 139 -18.78 2.82 14.85
N THR A 140 -19.98 3.26 14.42
CA THR A 140 -20.58 4.53 14.89
C THR A 140 -21.32 4.42 16.20
N GLU A 141 -21.58 3.18 16.66
CA GLU A 141 -22.28 2.94 17.92
C GLU A 141 -21.34 3.10 19.13
N PRO A 142 -21.88 3.39 20.34
CA PRO A 142 -21.11 3.47 21.57
C PRO A 142 -20.76 2.08 22.14
N SER A 143 -20.38 1.17 21.27
CA SER A 143 -19.97 -0.21 21.58
C SER A 143 -18.52 -0.42 21.15
N GLY A 144 -17.75 -1.17 21.94
CA GLY A 144 -16.38 -1.52 21.60
C GLY A 144 -16.36 -2.62 20.53
N ASN A 145 -15.86 -2.29 19.34
CA ASN A 145 -15.60 -3.26 18.29
C ASN A 145 -14.09 -3.48 18.17
N MET A 146 -13.63 -4.72 18.30
CA MET A 146 -12.21 -5.05 18.21
C MET A 146 -11.88 -5.65 16.84
N VAL A 147 -10.81 -5.15 16.25
CA VAL A 147 -10.19 -5.68 15.02
C VAL A 147 -8.79 -6.16 15.36
N VAL A 148 -8.45 -7.33 14.84
CA VAL A 148 -7.08 -7.86 14.82
C VAL A 148 -6.71 -8.04 13.37
N ASP A 149 -5.78 -7.21 12.90
CA ASP A 149 -5.24 -7.26 11.54
C ASP A 149 -3.84 -7.88 11.56
N ILE A 150 -3.66 -8.97 10.84
CA ILE A 150 -2.40 -9.71 10.77
C ILE A 150 -1.87 -9.63 9.36
N GLY A 151 -0.97 -8.68 9.14
CA GLY A 151 -0.33 -8.42 7.85
C GLY A 151 0.98 -9.17 7.63
N GLY A 152 1.65 -8.85 6.53
CA GLY A 152 2.96 -9.44 6.18
C GLY A 152 4.16 -8.77 6.84
N GLY A 153 3.97 -7.64 7.52
CA GLY A 153 5.03 -6.89 8.21
C GLY A 153 4.59 -6.24 9.51
N THR A 154 3.27 -6.20 9.76
CA THR A 154 2.66 -5.63 10.97
C THR A 154 1.55 -6.53 11.47
N THR A 155 1.32 -6.52 12.76
CA THR A 155 0.09 -7.03 13.39
C THR A 155 -0.50 -5.91 14.22
N GLU A 156 -1.75 -5.57 13.97
CA GLU A 156 -2.44 -4.47 14.63
C GLU A 156 -3.68 -4.97 15.37
N VAL A 157 -3.85 -4.51 16.60
CA VAL A 157 -5.06 -4.70 17.38
C VAL A 157 -5.65 -3.32 17.67
N ALA A 158 -6.90 -3.11 17.32
CA ALA A 158 -7.58 -1.85 17.57
C ALA A 158 -8.98 -2.08 18.14
N VAL A 159 -9.38 -1.22 19.08
CA VAL A 159 -10.75 -1.11 19.58
C VAL A 159 -11.35 0.17 19.04
N ILE A 160 -12.50 0.06 18.39
CA ILE A 160 -13.19 1.15 17.70
C ILE A 160 -14.55 1.38 18.35
N SER A 161 -14.87 2.63 18.64
CA SER A 161 -16.16 3.07 19.16
C SER A 161 -16.44 4.50 18.72
N LEU A 162 -17.70 4.83 18.45
CA LEU A 162 -18.11 6.19 18.03
C LEU A 162 -17.28 6.74 16.87
N ALA A 163 -17.02 5.90 15.87
CA ALA A 163 -16.23 6.20 14.68
C ALA A 163 -14.75 6.60 14.94
N GLY A 164 -14.24 6.32 16.13
CA GLY A 164 -12.86 6.58 16.52
C GLY A 164 -12.14 5.33 17.01
N ILE A 165 -10.83 5.29 16.84
CA ILE A 165 -9.97 4.27 17.44
C ILE A 165 -9.68 4.72 18.88
N VAL A 166 -10.23 3.99 19.86
CA VAL A 166 -10.10 4.32 21.29
C VAL A 166 -8.89 3.65 21.95
N TYR A 167 -8.42 2.55 21.35
CA TYR A 167 -7.19 1.88 21.75
C TYR A 167 -6.58 1.20 20.52
N SER A 168 -5.28 1.22 20.41
CA SER A 168 -4.55 0.47 19.40
C SER A 168 -3.18 0.04 19.87
N GLN A 169 -2.76 -1.14 19.43
CA GLN A 169 -1.41 -1.69 19.62
C GLN A 169 -0.94 -2.25 18.29
N SER A 170 0.24 -1.81 17.85
CA SER A 170 0.89 -2.32 16.63
C SER A 170 2.21 -3.01 17.00
N VAL A 171 2.45 -4.18 16.38
CA VAL A 171 3.70 -4.95 16.50
C VAL A 171 4.27 -5.13 15.09
N ARG A 172 5.57 -4.86 14.95
CA ARG A 172 6.35 -4.96 13.72
C ARG A 172 7.30 -6.15 13.77
#